data_3fece186ad60680412d9faca510f3044
#
_entry.id   3fece186ad60680412d9faca510f3044
#
_cell.length_a   1.000
_cell.length_b   1.000
_cell.length_c   1.000
_cell.angle_alpha   90.00
_cell.angle_beta   90.00
_cell.angle_gamma   90.00
#
_symmetry.space_group_name_H-M   'P 1'
#
loop_
_entity.id
_entity.type
_entity.pdbx_description
1 polymer ?
#
loop_
_entity_poly.entity_id
_entity_poly.type
_entity_poly.pdbx_seq_one_letter_code
_entity_poly.pdbx_strand_id
1 'polypeptide(L)' 'TTITGKGLKTATVRAYVNGRQIGKTATVDAYGNYKIVIPKQRAKTKVVINMSKTGYTTTSKTIVVK' A
#
# COMPACT_ATOMS: atom_id res chain seq x y z
N THR A 1 6.13 -9.84 5.03
CA THR A 1 5.27 -8.98 5.84
C THR A 1 4.01 -8.61 5.07
N THR A 2 2.89 -8.68 5.73
CA THR A 2 1.59 -8.34 5.13
C THR A 2 1.08 -7.03 5.73
N ILE A 3 0.67 -6.11 4.86
CA ILE A 3 0.07 -4.84 5.26
C ILE A 3 -1.40 -4.87 4.84
N THR A 4 -2.29 -4.56 5.77
CA THR A 4 -3.72 -4.49 5.50
C THR A 4 -4.24 -3.10 5.84
N GLY A 5 -5.32 -2.71 5.20
CA GLY A 5 -5.92 -1.42 5.46
C GLY A 5 -7.22 -1.23 4.68
N LYS A 6 -7.71 -0.01 4.69
CA LYS A 6 -8.94 0.36 3.99
C LYS A 6 -8.66 1.44 2.96
N GLY A 7 -9.41 1.41 1.89
CA GLY A 7 -9.24 2.40 0.83
C GLY A 7 -10.43 2.45 -0.12
N LEU A 8 -10.22 3.10 -1.26
CA LEU A 8 -11.25 3.20 -2.30
C LEU A 8 -11.46 1.84 -2.97
N LYS A 9 -12.70 1.46 -3.16
CA LYS A 9 -13.04 0.21 -3.85
C LYS A 9 -12.35 0.15 -5.21
N THR A 10 -11.79 -0.98 -5.57
CA THR A 10 -11.11 -1.26 -6.84
C THR A 10 -9.85 -0.43 -7.11
N ALA A 11 -9.39 0.39 -6.15
CA ALA A 11 -8.16 1.14 -6.30
C ALA A 11 -6.95 0.21 -6.31
N THR A 12 -5.87 0.67 -6.95
CA THR A 12 -4.61 -0.07 -6.99
C THR A 12 -3.71 0.42 -5.86
N VAL A 13 -3.16 -0.52 -5.10
CA VAL A 13 -2.30 -0.22 -3.94
C VAL A 13 -0.88 -0.68 -4.23
N ARG A 14 0.08 0.20 -3.98
CA ARG A 14 1.50 -0.10 -4.14
C ARG A 14 2.27 0.36 -2.92
N ALA A 15 3.30 -0.37 -2.57
CA ALA A 15 4.16 -0.02 -1.44
C ALA A 15 5.52 0.45 -1.95
N TYR A 16 6.07 1.49 -1.32
CA TYR A 16 7.37 2.06 -1.68
C TYR A 16 8.23 2.24 -0.45
N VAL A 17 9.53 2.01 -0.62
CA VAL A 17 10.54 2.31 0.39
C VAL A 17 11.65 3.09 -0.30
N ASN A 18 11.95 4.29 0.20
CA ASN A 18 12.96 5.20 -0.38
C ASN A 18 12.71 5.46 -1.87
N GLY A 19 11.43 5.62 -2.25
CA GLY A 19 11.04 5.88 -3.64
C GLY A 19 11.05 4.66 -4.55
N ARG A 20 11.35 3.49 -4.02
CA ARG A 20 11.40 2.24 -4.80
C ARG A 20 10.21 1.36 -4.44
N GLN A 21 9.50 0.88 -5.45
CA GLN A 21 8.38 -0.04 -5.22
C GLN A 21 8.89 -1.37 -4.68
N ILE A 22 8.23 -1.85 -3.63
CA ILE A 22 8.52 -3.14 -3.02
C ILE A 22 7.27 -4.00 -3.02
N GLY A 23 7.45 -5.33 -3.12
CA GLY A 23 6.33 -6.26 -3.11
C GLY A 23 5.51 -6.20 -4.39
N LYS A 24 4.37 -6.84 -4.35
CA LYS A 24 3.45 -6.90 -5.48
C LYS A 24 2.36 -5.87 -5.34
N THR A 25 1.86 -5.39 -6.48
CA THR A 25 0.69 -4.52 -6.51
C THR A 25 -0.54 -5.25 -6.00
N ALA A 26 -1.31 -4.60 -5.16
CA ALA A 26 -2.56 -5.14 -4.64
C ALA A 26 -3.74 -4.31 -5.13
N THR A 27 -4.93 -4.86 -5.00
CA THR A 27 -6.16 -4.16 -5.39
C THR A 27 -7.11 -4.15 -4.19
N VAL A 28 -7.75 -3.01 -3.95
CA VAL A 28 -8.76 -2.88 -2.90
C VAL A 28 -10.00 -3.67 -3.34
N ASP A 29 -10.55 -4.48 -2.42
CA ASP A 29 -11.72 -5.30 -2.73
C ASP A 29 -13.03 -4.47 -2.74
N ALA A 30 -14.14 -5.16 -2.99
CA ALA A 30 -15.45 -4.51 -3.06
C ALA A 30 -15.92 -3.95 -1.71
N TYR A 31 -15.28 -4.35 -0.62
CA TYR A 31 -15.61 -3.87 0.72
C TYR A 31 -14.73 -2.71 1.16
N GLY A 32 -13.79 -2.30 0.31
CA GLY A 32 -12.87 -1.23 0.64
C GLY A 32 -11.67 -1.68 1.47
N ASN A 33 -11.38 -2.97 1.50
CA ASN A 33 -10.23 -3.50 2.22
C ASN A 33 -9.12 -3.88 1.25
N TYR A 34 -7.87 -3.70 1.66
CA TYR A 34 -6.74 -4.16 0.84
C TYR A 34 -5.76 -4.96 1.69
N LYS A 35 -5.01 -5.80 1.01
CA LYS A 35 -3.95 -6.60 1.62
C LYS A 35 -2.78 -6.63 0.65
N ILE A 36 -1.64 -6.14 1.09
CA ILE A 36 -0.44 -6.12 0.27
C ILE A 36 0.67 -6.88 0.98
N VAL A 37 1.32 -7.79 0.26
CA VAL A 37 2.44 -8.57 0.79
C VAL A 37 3.73 -7.93 0.28
N ILE A 38 4.61 -7.58 1.21
CA ILE A 38 5.89 -6.96 0.90
C ILE A 38 7.03 -7.78 1.50
N PRO A 39 8.27 -7.66 0.96
CA PRO A 39 9.43 -8.28 1.58
C PRO A 39 9.61 -7.76 3.00
N LYS A 40 10.17 -8.61 3.87
CA LYS A 40 10.44 -8.23 5.26
C LYS A 40 11.33 -6.97 5.29
N GLN A 41 10.93 -5.99 6.07
CA GLN A 41 11.67 -4.75 6.24
C GLN A 41 12.21 -4.64 7.67
N ARG A 42 13.26 -3.84 7.83
CA ARG A 42 13.81 -3.58 9.16
C ARG A 42 12.82 -2.78 10.00
N ALA A 43 12.91 -2.94 11.32
CA ALA A 43 12.11 -2.13 12.24
C ALA A 43 12.34 -0.65 11.98
N LYS A 44 11.30 0.16 12.14
CA LYS A 44 11.31 1.61 11.93
C LYS A 44 11.47 2.03 10.46
N THR A 45 11.43 1.10 9.51
CA THR A 45 11.44 1.44 8.08
C THR A 45 10.12 2.13 7.73
N LYS A 46 10.23 3.26 7.03
CA LYS A 46 9.03 3.97 6.55
C LYS A 46 8.59 3.37 5.22
N VAL A 47 7.39 2.86 5.18
CA VAL A 47 6.79 2.31 3.96
C VAL A 47 5.68 3.24 3.52
N VAL A 48 5.77 3.73 2.29
CA VAL A 48 4.74 4.59 1.72
C VAL A 48 3.79 3.74 0.90
N ILE A 49 2.52 3.79 1.26
CA ILE A 49 1.47 3.07 0.54
C ILE A 49 0.77 4.04 -0.37
N ASN A 50 0.90 3.83 -1.68
CA ASN A 50 0.21 4.64 -2.67
C ASN A 50 -1.04 3.91 -3.14
N MET A 51 -2.14 4.63 -3.18
CA MET A 51 -3.42 4.11 -3.64
C MET A 51 -3.90 5.00 -4.79
N SER A 52 -4.15 4.40 -5.94
CA SER A 52 -4.60 5.15 -7.11
C SER A 52 -5.80 4.48 -7.76
N LYS A 53 -6.67 5.30 -8.34
CA LYS A 53 -7.84 4.83 -9.07
C LYS A 53 -8.14 5.82 -10.18
N THR A 54 -8.51 5.31 -11.37
CA THR A 54 -8.88 6.17 -12.50
C THR A 54 -9.99 7.13 -12.11
N GLY A 55 -9.80 8.41 -12.38
CA GLY A 55 -10.78 9.44 -12.02
C GLY A 55 -10.65 9.96 -10.59
N TYR A 56 -9.71 9.45 -9.79
CA TYR A 56 -9.49 9.88 -8.41
C TYR A 56 -8.05 10.33 -8.22
N THR A 57 -7.87 11.24 -7.27
CA THR A 57 -6.52 11.69 -6.89
C THR A 57 -5.79 10.57 -6.18
N THR A 58 -4.52 10.37 -6.54
CA THR A 58 -3.68 9.38 -5.86
C THR A 58 -3.51 9.78 -4.40
N THR A 59 -3.76 8.84 -3.50
CA THR A 59 -3.59 9.03 -2.06
C THR A 59 -2.38 8.23 -1.60
N SER A 60 -1.60 8.82 -0.71
CA SER A 60 -0.46 8.11 -0.13
C SER A 60 -0.53 8.14 1.39
N LYS A 61 -0.01 7.09 2.01
CA LYS A 61 0.02 6.96 3.46
C LYS A 61 1.34 6.34 3.87
N THR A 62 1.97 6.90 4.90
CA THR A 62 3.22 6.37 5.41
C THR A 62 2.96 5.47 6.61
N ILE A 63 3.55 4.27 6.57
CA ILE A 63 3.45 3.30 7.65
C ILE A 63 4.86 3.00 8.13
N VAL A 64 5.05 2.95 9.44
CA VAL A 64 6.35 2.61 10.04
C VAL A 64 6.32 1.15 10.48
N VAL A 65 7.30 0.38 10.03
CA VAL A 65 7.45 -1.03 10.43
C VAL A 65 7.88 -1.09 11.88
N LYS A 66 7.19 -1.89 12.66
CA LYS A 66 7.51 -2.08 14.09
C LYS A 66 8.64 -3.05 14.33
#